data_e2dff905ede9c3011f88ebb40c97903a
#
_entry.id   e2dff905ede9c3011f88ebb40c97903a
#
_cell.length_a   1.000
_cell.length_b   1.000
_cell.length_c   1.000
_cell.angle_alpha   90.00
_cell.angle_beta   90.00
_cell.angle_gamma   90.00
#
_symmetry.space_group_name_H-M   'P 1'
#
loop_
_entity.id
_entity.type
_entity.pdbx_description
1 polymer ?
#
loop_
_entity_poly.entity_id
_entity_poly.type
_entity_poly.pdbx_seq_one_letter_code
_entity_poly.pdbx_strand_id
1 'polypeptide(L)'
;MWSDLFLLPFLTGLGLALVLPVLGCFLRLRDEWLAALAYAHVAAAGALLALVSGLAPALGGMAAAVLAGVGKRLFARRLAGGAAFAILLLAGWAVAVLLAANQPLAEQLGHSLFDGQLYFSGTAQLMLVAPWVALSGAALAVLSRHLLLARVYPDYFSARRLRAWPVVFGFDLIAALTLAL
;
A
#
# COMPACT_ATOMS: atom_id res chain seq x y z
N MET A 1 -1.07 -17.78 29.62
CA MET A 1 -0.99 -18.53 28.35
C MET A 1 -1.67 -17.68 27.30
N TRP A 2 -0.91 -17.15 26.38
CA TRP A 2 -1.48 -16.47 25.21
C TRP A 2 -2.12 -17.56 24.36
N SER A 3 -3.44 -17.51 24.19
CA SER A 3 -4.12 -18.43 23.29
C SER A 3 -3.65 -18.11 21.86
N ASP A 4 -3.55 -19.11 20.99
CA ASP A 4 -3.15 -18.94 19.57
C ASP A 4 -4.00 -17.90 18.83
N LEU A 5 -5.20 -17.63 19.35
CA LEU A 5 -6.12 -16.59 18.89
C LEU A 5 -5.55 -15.17 18.97
N PHE A 6 -4.67 -14.86 19.94
CA PHE A 6 -4.08 -13.54 20.10
C PHE A 6 -2.66 -13.45 19.53
N LEU A 7 -1.95 -14.57 19.50
CA LEU A 7 -0.55 -14.60 19.09
C LEU A 7 -0.40 -14.24 17.60
N LEU A 8 -1.23 -14.84 16.75
CA LEU A 8 -1.16 -14.62 15.31
C LEU A 8 -1.49 -13.15 14.92
N PRO A 9 -2.62 -12.57 15.37
CA PRO A 9 -2.90 -11.16 15.16
C PRO A 9 -1.80 -10.23 15.70
N PHE A 10 -1.27 -10.56 16.89
CA PHE A 10 -0.21 -9.76 17.50
C PHE A 10 1.08 -9.77 16.67
N LEU A 11 1.53 -10.95 16.20
CA LEU A 11 2.73 -11.06 15.37
C LEU A 11 2.56 -10.36 14.02
N THR A 12 1.39 -10.51 13.40
CA THR A 12 1.06 -9.83 12.15
C THR A 12 1.07 -8.31 12.33
N GLY A 13 0.39 -7.82 13.37
CA GLY A 13 0.33 -6.40 13.70
C GLY A 13 1.69 -5.82 14.08
N LEU A 14 2.51 -6.55 14.85
CA LEU A 14 3.86 -6.14 15.21
C LEU A 14 4.75 -6.01 13.98
N GLY A 15 4.68 -6.98 13.06
CA GLY A 15 5.42 -6.92 11.80
C GLY A 15 5.06 -5.69 10.98
N LEU A 16 3.78 -5.42 10.80
CA LEU A 16 3.31 -4.22 10.11
C LEU A 16 3.71 -2.93 10.85
N ALA A 17 3.60 -2.92 12.18
CA ALA A 17 3.97 -1.76 13.00
C ALA A 17 5.47 -1.40 12.93
N LEU A 18 6.33 -2.32 12.55
CA LEU A 18 7.75 -2.04 12.33
C LEU A 18 8.00 -1.37 10.96
N VAL A 19 7.27 -1.75 9.92
CA VAL A 19 7.53 -1.30 8.55
C VAL A 19 6.71 -0.06 8.18
N LEU A 20 5.42 -0.01 8.56
CA LEU A 20 4.52 1.09 8.18
C LEU A 20 4.98 2.48 8.64
N PRO A 21 5.50 2.67 9.89
CA PRO A 21 5.98 3.98 10.30
C PRO A 21 7.19 4.44 9.49
N VAL A 22 8.12 3.53 9.17
CA VAL A 22 9.30 3.85 8.34
C VAL A 22 8.85 4.29 6.95
N LEU A 23 7.94 3.53 6.36
CA LEU A 23 7.35 3.86 5.05
C LEU A 23 6.62 5.21 5.10
N GLY A 24 5.84 5.46 6.15
CA GLY A 24 5.15 6.73 6.39
C GLY A 24 6.11 7.93 6.48
N CYS A 25 7.26 7.77 7.15
CA CYS A 25 8.30 8.79 7.20
C CYS A 25 8.81 9.15 5.79
N PHE A 26 9.08 8.16 4.94
CA PHE A 26 9.52 8.42 3.57
C PHE A 26 8.43 9.04 2.70
N LEU A 27 7.17 8.62 2.84
CA LEU A 27 6.04 9.26 2.16
C LEU A 27 5.89 10.73 2.60
N ARG A 28 6.07 11.01 3.90
CA ARG A 28 6.04 12.38 4.42
C ARG A 28 7.20 13.22 3.90
N LEU A 29 8.41 12.70 3.86
CA LEU A 29 9.58 13.37 3.28
C LEU A 29 9.39 13.74 1.81
N ARG A 30 8.58 12.98 1.08
CA ARG A 30 8.27 13.21 -0.33
C ARG A 30 7.04 14.08 -0.56
N ASP A 31 6.41 14.57 0.50
CA ASP A 31 5.11 15.27 0.45
C ASP A 31 3.99 14.44 -0.17
N GLU A 32 4.06 13.11 -0.03
CA GLU A 32 3.14 12.11 -0.58
C GLU A 32 2.35 11.38 0.52
N TRP A 33 2.11 12.00 1.66
CA TRP A 33 1.44 11.37 2.80
C TRP A 33 0.03 10.84 2.47
N LEU A 34 -0.69 11.49 1.54
CA LEU A 34 -1.99 11.01 1.04
C LEU A 34 -1.88 9.67 0.27
N ALA A 35 -0.69 9.31 -0.19
CA ALA A 35 -0.47 8.04 -0.89
C ALA A 35 -0.86 6.84 -0.04
N ALA A 36 -0.60 6.90 1.28
CA ALA A 36 -0.94 5.81 2.20
C ALA A 36 -2.45 5.50 2.15
N LEU A 37 -3.28 6.53 2.30
CA LEU A 37 -4.74 6.37 2.24
C LEU A 37 -5.21 5.99 0.82
N ALA A 38 -4.65 6.62 -0.20
CA ALA A 38 -5.02 6.35 -1.58
C ALA A 38 -4.78 4.89 -1.98
N TYR A 39 -3.59 4.35 -1.69
CA TYR A 39 -3.26 2.97 -2.00
C TYR A 39 -4.13 1.98 -1.21
N ALA A 40 -4.39 2.22 0.07
CA ALA A 40 -5.26 1.37 0.88
C ALA A 40 -6.69 1.33 0.31
N HIS A 41 -7.28 2.47 -0.05
CA HIS A 41 -8.64 2.50 -0.59
C HIS A 41 -8.74 1.92 -1.99
N VAL A 42 -7.74 2.15 -2.85
CA VAL A 42 -7.68 1.52 -4.18
C VAL A 42 -7.49 0.01 -4.05
N ALA A 43 -6.68 -0.45 -3.09
CA ALA A 43 -6.51 -1.88 -2.81
C ALA A 43 -7.83 -2.49 -2.33
N ALA A 44 -8.54 -1.84 -1.40
CA ALA A 44 -9.85 -2.29 -0.93
C ALA A 44 -10.86 -2.39 -2.10
N ALA A 45 -10.93 -1.38 -2.95
CA ALA A 45 -11.78 -1.40 -4.15
C ALA A 45 -11.41 -2.56 -5.09
N GLY A 46 -10.09 -2.78 -5.32
CA GLY A 46 -9.61 -3.89 -6.13
C GLY A 46 -9.91 -5.25 -5.54
N ALA A 47 -9.84 -5.40 -4.20
CA ALA A 47 -10.21 -6.63 -3.51
C ALA A 47 -11.71 -6.94 -3.67
N LEU A 48 -12.57 -5.92 -3.54
CA LEU A 48 -14.01 -6.06 -3.75
C LEU A 48 -14.35 -6.41 -5.21
N LEU A 49 -13.70 -5.78 -6.17
CA LEU A 49 -13.87 -6.10 -7.59
C LEU A 49 -13.46 -7.56 -7.89
N ALA A 50 -12.35 -8.02 -7.35
CA ALA A 50 -11.89 -9.39 -7.50
C ALA A 50 -12.91 -10.36 -6.90
N LEU A 51 -13.43 -10.08 -5.69
CA LEU A 51 -14.43 -10.90 -5.04
C LEU A 51 -15.69 -11.06 -5.91
N VAL A 52 -16.22 -9.96 -6.43
CA VAL A 52 -17.40 -9.98 -7.29
C VAL A 52 -17.13 -10.73 -8.60
N SER A 53 -15.90 -10.70 -9.09
CA SER A 53 -15.46 -11.43 -10.29
C SER A 53 -15.09 -12.89 -10.02
N GLY A 54 -15.24 -13.40 -8.78
CA GLY A 54 -14.87 -14.77 -8.41
C GLY A 54 -13.36 -15.01 -8.27
N LEU A 55 -12.57 -13.96 -8.18
CA LEU A 55 -11.12 -14.02 -7.98
C LEU A 55 -10.75 -13.81 -6.51
N ALA A 56 -9.56 -14.25 -6.13
CA ALA A 56 -9.06 -14.04 -4.77
C ALA A 56 -8.93 -12.53 -4.45
N PRO A 57 -9.58 -12.00 -3.38
CA PRO A 57 -9.56 -10.58 -3.04
C PRO A 57 -8.16 -10.00 -2.88
N ALA A 58 -7.23 -10.76 -2.25
CA ALA A 58 -5.85 -10.35 -2.07
C ALA A 58 -5.14 -10.02 -3.40
N LEU A 59 -5.36 -10.84 -4.44
CA LEU A 59 -4.78 -10.60 -5.77
C LEU A 59 -5.35 -9.34 -6.41
N GLY A 60 -6.66 -9.11 -6.26
CA GLY A 60 -7.30 -7.89 -6.77
C GLY A 60 -6.79 -6.62 -6.07
N GLY A 61 -6.67 -6.67 -4.76
CA GLY A 61 -6.13 -5.55 -3.97
C GLY A 61 -4.69 -5.21 -4.35
N MET A 62 -3.82 -6.22 -4.41
CA MET A 62 -2.42 -6.05 -4.82
C MET A 62 -2.30 -5.51 -6.26
N ALA A 63 -3.06 -6.08 -7.21
CA ALA A 63 -3.06 -5.63 -8.60
C ALA A 63 -3.51 -4.18 -8.72
N ALA A 64 -4.60 -3.80 -8.05
CA ALA A 64 -5.12 -2.44 -8.06
C ALA A 64 -4.12 -1.43 -7.46
N ALA A 65 -3.46 -1.79 -6.34
CA ALA A 65 -2.44 -0.95 -5.71
C ALA A 65 -1.22 -0.76 -6.64
N VAL A 66 -0.75 -1.83 -7.30
CA VAL A 66 0.34 -1.74 -8.30
C VAL A 66 -0.07 -0.85 -9.46
N LEU A 67 -1.27 -1.03 -10.00
CA LEU A 67 -1.80 -0.19 -11.08
C LEU A 67 -1.89 1.28 -10.66
N ALA A 68 -2.30 1.57 -9.44
CA ALA A 68 -2.31 2.93 -8.90
C ALA A 68 -0.89 3.51 -8.77
N GLY A 69 0.08 2.72 -8.29
CA GLY A 69 1.49 3.11 -8.20
C GLY A 69 2.12 3.41 -9.56
N VAL A 70 1.79 2.61 -10.58
CA VAL A 70 2.20 2.86 -11.96
C VAL A 70 1.45 4.05 -12.56
N GLY A 71 0.13 4.10 -12.37
CA GLY A 71 -0.75 5.15 -12.87
C GLY A 71 -0.46 6.53 -12.30
N LYS A 72 0.03 6.60 -11.05
CA LYS A 72 0.50 7.84 -10.43
C LYS A 72 1.39 8.66 -11.38
N ARG A 73 2.28 8.01 -12.13
CA ARG A 73 3.21 8.67 -13.05
C ARG A 73 2.51 9.35 -14.22
N LEU A 74 1.41 8.78 -14.69
CA LEU A 74 0.61 9.36 -15.76
C LEU A 74 -0.14 10.60 -15.26
N PHE A 75 -0.67 10.53 -14.03
CA PHE A 75 -1.39 11.63 -13.40
C PHE A 75 -0.45 12.73 -12.88
N ALA A 76 0.72 12.39 -12.33
CA ALA A 76 1.70 13.34 -11.82
C ALA A 76 2.24 14.29 -12.89
N ARG A 77 2.15 13.94 -14.17
CA ARG A 77 2.51 14.84 -15.29
C ARG A 77 1.48 15.96 -15.51
N ARG A 78 0.25 15.77 -15.04
CA ARG A 78 -0.87 16.69 -15.28
C ARG A 78 -1.40 17.37 -14.02
N LEU A 79 -1.19 16.74 -12.86
CA LEU A 79 -1.73 17.18 -11.57
C LEU A 79 -0.59 17.46 -10.59
N ALA A 80 -0.57 18.64 -9.99
CA ALA A 80 0.44 19.02 -9.02
C ALA A 80 0.23 18.33 -7.67
N GLY A 81 1.32 17.81 -7.08
CA GLY A 81 1.39 17.37 -5.68
C GLY A 81 0.39 16.29 -5.27
N GLY A 82 -0.28 16.48 -4.15
CA GLY A 82 -1.21 15.52 -3.54
C GLY A 82 -2.53 15.32 -4.27
N ALA A 83 -2.86 16.14 -5.28
CA ALA A 83 -4.16 16.07 -5.97
C ALA A 83 -4.40 14.72 -6.67
N ALA A 84 -3.35 14.11 -7.25
CA ALA A 84 -3.45 12.79 -7.85
C ALA A 84 -3.85 11.72 -6.82
N PHE A 85 -3.28 11.78 -5.62
CA PHE A 85 -3.62 10.85 -4.54
C PHE A 85 -5.02 11.11 -3.97
N ALA A 86 -5.44 12.37 -3.89
CA ALA A 86 -6.80 12.69 -3.48
C ALA A 86 -7.85 12.13 -4.46
N ILE A 87 -7.59 12.21 -5.77
CA ILE A 87 -8.46 11.61 -6.80
C ILE A 87 -8.47 10.08 -6.67
N LEU A 88 -7.31 9.45 -6.51
CA LEU A 88 -7.21 7.99 -6.32
C LEU A 88 -7.95 7.54 -5.05
N LEU A 89 -7.81 8.29 -3.95
CA LEU A 89 -8.52 8.04 -2.70
C LEU A 89 -10.03 8.07 -2.91
N LEU A 90 -10.53 9.16 -3.48
CA LEU A 90 -11.97 9.34 -3.71
C LEU A 90 -12.52 8.30 -4.70
N ALA A 91 -11.79 8.01 -5.77
CA ALA A 91 -12.17 6.99 -6.73
C ALA A 91 -12.21 5.59 -6.11
N GLY A 92 -11.17 5.22 -5.34
CA GLY A 92 -11.12 3.96 -4.60
C GLY A 92 -12.28 3.83 -3.63
N TRP A 93 -12.53 4.87 -2.83
CA TRP A 93 -13.67 4.90 -1.92
C TRP A 93 -15.01 4.76 -2.66
N ALA A 94 -15.23 5.58 -3.69
CA ALA A 94 -16.49 5.55 -4.44
C ALA A 94 -16.77 4.16 -5.05
N VAL A 95 -15.75 3.53 -5.64
CA VAL A 95 -15.87 2.16 -6.19
C VAL A 95 -16.16 1.15 -5.08
N ALA A 96 -15.47 1.23 -3.94
CA ALA A 96 -15.70 0.31 -2.83
C ALA A 96 -17.13 0.44 -2.27
N VAL A 97 -17.61 1.66 -2.03
CA VAL A 97 -18.97 1.92 -1.55
C VAL A 97 -20.01 1.47 -2.57
N LEU A 98 -19.79 1.75 -3.86
CA LEU A 98 -20.72 1.35 -4.93
C LEU A 98 -20.87 -0.18 -5.00
N LEU A 99 -19.74 -0.91 -4.90
CA LEU A 99 -19.77 -2.38 -4.89
C LEU A 99 -20.43 -2.93 -3.64
N ALA A 100 -20.10 -2.39 -2.46
CA ALA A 100 -20.70 -2.81 -1.20
C ALA A 100 -22.22 -2.59 -1.21
N ALA A 101 -22.69 -1.45 -1.71
CA ALA A 101 -24.12 -1.13 -1.79
C ALA A 101 -24.92 -2.04 -2.75
N ASN A 102 -24.26 -2.67 -3.73
CA ASN A 102 -24.95 -3.46 -4.75
C ASN A 102 -24.72 -4.97 -4.64
N GLN A 103 -23.81 -5.41 -3.78
CA GLN A 103 -23.42 -6.83 -3.68
C GLN A 103 -23.26 -7.24 -2.21
N PRO A 104 -24.08 -8.16 -1.68
CA PRO A 104 -24.03 -8.58 -0.27
C PRO A 104 -22.65 -9.15 0.16
N LEU A 105 -21.98 -9.88 -0.73
CA LEU A 105 -20.63 -10.39 -0.47
C LEU A 105 -19.60 -9.26 -0.37
N ALA A 106 -19.74 -8.22 -1.20
CA ALA A 106 -18.87 -7.06 -1.17
C ALA A 106 -19.15 -6.18 0.07
N GLU A 107 -20.39 -6.12 0.53
CA GLU A 107 -20.77 -5.44 1.78
C GLU A 107 -20.07 -6.07 2.99
N GLN A 108 -20.15 -7.40 3.15
CA GLN A 108 -19.51 -8.13 4.24
C GLN A 108 -17.97 -7.94 4.24
N LEU A 109 -17.33 -8.11 3.08
CA LEU A 109 -15.89 -7.90 2.95
C LEU A 109 -15.53 -6.42 3.16
N GLY A 110 -16.36 -5.50 2.66
CA GLY A 110 -16.17 -4.06 2.83
C GLY A 110 -16.14 -3.68 4.31
N HIS A 111 -17.12 -4.08 5.09
CA HIS A 111 -17.12 -3.86 6.54
C HIS A 111 -15.85 -4.39 7.19
N SER A 112 -15.46 -5.61 6.85
CA SER A 112 -14.26 -6.21 7.42
C SER A 112 -12.97 -5.46 7.07
N LEU A 113 -12.86 -4.95 5.85
CA LEU A 113 -11.68 -4.18 5.41
C LEU A 113 -11.61 -2.80 6.06
N PHE A 114 -12.75 -2.14 6.27
CA PHE A 114 -12.79 -0.80 6.87
C PHE A 114 -12.77 -0.82 8.40
N ASP A 115 -13.40 -1.83 9.02
CA ASP A 115 -13.44 -1.98 10.48
C ASP A 115 -12.14 -2.56 11.07
N GLY A 116 -11.29 -3.11 10.19
CA GLY A 116 -10.00 -3.68 10.56
C GLY A 116 -10.09 -5.13 11.01
N GLN A 117 -9.60 -6.04 10.16
CA GLN A 117 -9.62 -7.50 10.43
C GLN A 117 -8.35 -8.04 11.10
N LEU A 118 -7.49 -7.20 11.65
CA LEU A 118 -6.25 -7.70 12.28
C LEU A 118 -6.55 -8.79 13.32
N TYR A 119 -7.68 -8.66 14.01
CA TYR A 119 -8.11 -9.61 15.03
C TYR A 119 -8.44 -11.02 14.50
N PHE A 120 -8.85 -11.11 13.24
CA PHE A 120 -9.20 -12.38 12.59
C PHE A 120 -8.08 -12.92 11.70
N SER A 121 -6.87 -12.35 11.78
CA SER A 121 -5.75 -12.82 10.98
C SER A 121 -5.34 -14.22 11.42
N GLY A 122 -5.39 -15.16 10.46
CA GLY A 122 -5.02 -16.56 10.65
C GLY A 122 -3.58 -16.84 10.19
N THR A 123 -3.16 -18.11 10.31
CA THR A 123 -1.84 -18.58 9.87
C THR A 123 -1.56 -18.29 8.40
N ALA A 124 -2.55 -18.40 7.53
CA ALA A 124 -2.41 -18.13 6.11
C ALA A 124 -2.03 -16.65 5.85
N GLN A 125 -2.65 -15.73 6.58
CA GLN A 125 -2.34 -14.30 6.47
C GLN A 125 -0.96 -13.97 7.03
N LEU A 126 -0.58 -14.56 8.18
CA LEU A 126 0.77 -14.39 8.72
C LEU A 126 1.83 -14.91 7.76
N MET A 127 1.63 -16.08 7.12
CA MET A 127 2.54 -16.64 6.13
C MET A 127 2.71 -15.74 4.89
N LEU A 128 1.74 -14.92 4.57
CA LEU A 128 1.81 -13.97 3.48
C LEU A 128 2.44 -12.64 3.91
N VAL A 129 2.05 -12.13 5.08
CA VAL A 129 2.50 -10.84 5.59
C VAL A 129 3.95 -10.89 6.09
N ALA A 130 4.36 -11.96 6.82
CA ALA A 130 5.69 -12.02 7.41
C ALA A 130 6.85 -11.96 6.39
N PRO A 131 6.86 -12.74 5.29
CA PRO A 131 7.91 -12.61 4.28
C PRO A 131 7.85 -11.27 3.56
N TRP A 132 6.64 -10.72 3.36
CA TRP A 132 6.51 -9.40 2.74
C TRP A 132 7.04 -8.28 3.63
N VAL A 133 6.78 -8.32 4.93
CA VAL A 133 7.33 -7.38 5.92
C VAL A 133 8.86 -7.44 5.93
N ALA A 134 9.44 -8.64 5.93
CA ALA A 134 10.88 -8.81 5.86
C ALA A 134 11.47 -8.26 4.55
N LEU A 135 10.82 -8.56 3.42
CA LEU A 135 11.25 -8.09 2.09
C LEU A 135 11.14 -6.56 1.98
N SER A 136 10.01 -5.99 2.38
CA SER A 136 9.79 -4.54 2.34
C SER A 136 10.71 -3.79 3.29
N GLY A 137 10.95 -4.32 4.49
CA GLY A 137 11.93 -3.78 5.44
C GLY A 137 13.35 -3.78 4.88
N ALA A 138 13.80 -4.91 4.32
CA ALA A 138 15.11 -5.01 3.67
C ALA A 138 15.23 -4.06 2.47
N ALA A 139 14.19 -4.01 1.62
CA ALA A 139 14.17 -3.11 0.47
C ALA A 139 14.19 -1.64 0.91
N LEU A 140 13.43 -1.26 1.94
CA LEU A 140 13.47 0.10 2.50
C LEU A 140 14.85 0.43 3.09
N ALA A 141 15.52 -0.50 3.76
CA ALA A 141 16.87 -0.30 4.28
C ALA A 141 17.86 0.00 3.14
N VAL A 142 17.78 -0.73 2.02
CA VAL A 142 18.62 -0.50 0.84
C VAL A 142 18.28 0.80 0.12
N LEU A 143 16.99 1.08 -0.06
CA LEU A 143 16.51 2.27 -0.77
C LEU A 143 16.63 3.56 0.05
N SER A 144 16.61 3.47 1.39
CA SER A 144 16.60 4.61 2.31
C SER A 144 17.67 5.65 2.01
N ARG A 145 18.90 5.17 1.83
CA ARG A 145 20.05 6.05 1.49
C ARG A 145 19.83 6.80 0.17
N HIS A 146 19.35 6.10 -0.84
CA HIS A 146 19.13 6.69 -2.16
C HIS A 146 17.93 7.64 -2.17
N LEU A 147 16.88 7.33 -1.43
CA LEU A 147 15.70 8.20 -1.27
C LEU A 147 16.07 9.50 -0.54
N LEU A 148 16.86 9.40 0.54
CA LEU A 148 17.37 10.58 1.25
C LEU A 148 18.26 11.42 0.36
N LEU A 149 19.20 10.82 -0.37
CA LEU A 149 20.06 11.54 -1.31
C LEU A 149 19.25 12.23 -2.41
N ALA A 150 18.22 11.57 -2.94
CA ALA A 150 17.37 12.14 -3.98
C ALA A 150 16.55 13.35 -3.47
N ARG A 151 16.23 13.40 -2.18
CA ARG A 151 15.45 14.49 -1.59
C ARG A 151 16.33 15.65 -1.11
N VAL A 152 17.43 15.34 -0.42
CA VAL A 152 18.31 16.35 0.21
C VAL A 152 19.27 16.95 -0.81
N TYR A 153 19.73 16.16 -1.76
CA TYR A 153 20.68 16.56 -2.79
C TYR A 153 20.15 16.25 -4.20
N PRO A 154 19.20 17.03 -4.72
CA PRO A 154 18.55 16.75 -6.01
C PRO A 154 19.57 16.69 -7.17
N ASP A 155 20.67 17.47 -7.08
CA ASP A 155 21.73 17.50 -8.09
C ASP A 155 22.69 16.31 -8.03
N TYR A 156 22.64 15.48 -6.98
CA TYR A 156 23.55 14.33 -6.82
C TYR A 156 23.42 13.32 -7.98
N PHE A 157 22.20 13.00 -8.37
CA PHE A 157 21.93 12.07 -9.44
C PHE A 157 22.28 12.64 -10.82
N SER A 158 22.00 13.94 -11.03
CA SER A 158 22.34 14.65 -12.28
C SER A 158 23.84 14.78 -12.45
N ALA A 159 24.57 15.16 -11.40
CA ALA A 159 26.03 15.27 -11.40
C ALA A 159 26.75 13.95 -11.70
N ARG A 160 26.18 12.82 -11.24
CA ARG A 160 26.71 11.47 -11.50
C ARG A 160 26.13 10.80 -12.73
N ARG A 161 25.29 11.47 -13.51
CA ARG A 161 24.56 10.90 -14.66
C ARG A 161 23.72 9.65 -14.30
N LEU A 162 23.31 9.52 -13.03
CA LEU A 162 22.48 8.43 -12.54
C LEU A 162 21.02 8.81 -12.69
N ARG A 163 20.17 7.80 -12.95
CA ARG A 163 18.72 8.00 -13.02
C ARG A 163 18.12 7.76 -11.64
N ALA A 164 17.50 8.77 -11.03
CA ALA A 164 16.81 8.65 -9.75
C ALA A 164 15.49 7.85 -9.85
N TRP A 165 14.91 7.78 -11.06
CA TRP A 165 13.58 7.22 -11.25
C TRP A 165 13.40 5.75 -10.85
N PRO A 166 14.39 4.82 -11.02
CA PRO A 166 14.19 3.43 -10.60
C PRO A 166 14.05 3.28 -9.08
N VAL A 167 14.79 4.09 -8.32
CA VAL A 167 14.71 4.14 -6.86
C VAL A 167 13.34 4.62 -6.40
N VAL A 168 12.87 5.72 -6.98
CA VAL A 168 11.55 6.30 -6.71
C VAL A 168 10.43 5.32 -7.07
N PHE A 169 10.53 4.70 -8.24
CA PHE A 169 9.53 3.72 -8.70
C PHE A 169 9.51 2.46 -7.84
N GLY A 170 10.70 1.93 -7.49
CA GLY A 170 10.81 0.80 -6.58
C GLY A 170 10.16 1.09 -5.23
N PHE A 171 10.39 2.27 -4.67
CA PHE A 171 9.74 2.70 -3.45
C PHE A 171 8.21 2.79 -3.61
N ASP A 172 7.71 3.39 -4.70
CA ASP A 172 6.27 3.50 -4.95
C ASP A 172 5.58 2.12 -5.04
N LEU A 173 6.24 1.13 -5.66
CA LEU A 173 5.72 -0.24 -5.72
C LEU A 173 5.72 -0.93 -4.34
N ILE A 174 6.81 -0.78 -3.58
CA ILE A 174 6.88 -1.33 -2.22
C ILE A 174 5.80 -0.70 -1.35
N ALA A 175 5.65 0.63 -1.42
CA ALA A 175 4.63 1.35 -0.68
C ALA A 175 3.22 0.87 -1.06
N ALA A 176 2.91 0.79 -2.35
CA ALA A 176 1.62 0.35 -2.84
C ALA A 176 1.28 -1.06 -2.38
N LEU A 177 2.21 -2.01 -2.50
CA LEU A 177 2.01 -3.40 -2.10
C LEU A 177 1.93 -3.57 -0.57
N THR A 178 2.76 -2.84 0.19
CA THR A 178 2.73 -2.92 1.66
C THR A 178 1.46 -2.33 2.26
N LEU A 179 0.88 -1.32 1.61
CA LEU A 179 -0.37 -0.69 2.03
C LEU A 179 -1.61 -1.41 1.49
N ALA A 180 -1.44 -2.39 0.59
CA ALA A 180 -2.51 -3.23 0.06
C ALA A 180 -2.70 -4.53 0.87
N LEU A 181 -1.77 -4.89 1.74
CA LEU A 181 -1.79 -6.06 2.62
C LEU A 181 -2.52 -5.76 3.93
#